data_4728986fcd58a1d328995e9659e50ea5
#
_entry.id   4728986fcd58a1d328995e9659e50ea5
#
_cell.length_a   1.000
_cell.length_b   1.000
_cell.length_c   1.000
_cell.angle_alpha   90.00
_cell.angle_beta   90.00
_cell.angle_gamma   90.00
#
_symmetry.space_group_name_H-M   'P 1'
#
loop_
_entity.id
_entity.type
_entity.pdbx_description
1 polymer ?
#
loop_
_entity_poly.entity_id
_entity_poly.type
_entity_poly.pdbx_seq_one_letter_code
_entity_poly.pdbx_strand_id
1 'polypeptide(L)'
;MFVPQTIARLAKSCQPGLFDTRLPNGLRREEGDERNEEGTHGSGRRMSDNTFTPGPTPNTVRSADGKVLSAPEDWILFPPGDAALTRRVKAAGDHWVITEKRGRKVFSRGVWAPASTIDRIRAELEAERSTESFAKRKVTDAKRRETVQAEYVEDFLGAVLTFLAFHSSHTELAQRLARAVADHATPVGSGTVARTKRIPVEERAEAAVIAWMRHQTTAYDSMAIQRVKGKRREVRRMLARRSHELLESYRRGTAAPQECPLRKALA
;
A
#
# COMPACT_ATOMS: atom_id res chain seq x y z
N MET A 1 -8.20 -55.27 -12.09
CA MET A 1 -6.75 -55.47 -12.25
C MET A 1 -6.21 -54.25 -13.02
N PHE A 2 -5.72 -53.25 -12.32
CA PHE A 2 -4.86 -52.24 -12.90
C PHE A 2 -3.95 -51.74 -11.79
N VAL A 3 -2.67 -51.90 -11.99
CA VAL A 3 -1.59 -51.54 -11.07
C VAL A 3 -1.13 -50.12 -11.39
N PRO A 4 -0.94 -49.19 -10.43
CA PRO A 4 -0.30 -47.92 -10.69
C PRO A 4 1.22 -48.04 -10.61
N GLN A 5 1.87 -47.49 -11.65
CA GLN A 5 3.32 -47.42 -11.76
C GLN A 5 3.91 -46.34 -10.85
N THR A 6 4.90 -46.76 -10.14
CA THR A 6 5.88 -46.02 -9.34
C THR A 6 6.72 -45.08 -10.23
N ILE A 7 6.83 -43.81 -9.84
CA ILE A 7 7.90 -42.92 -10.34
C ILE A 7 8.81 -42.59 -9.15
N ALA A 8 10.03 -43.12 -9.24
CA ALA A 8 11.11 -42.94 -8.29
C ALA A 8 11.97 -41.71 -8.64
N ARG A 9 12.37 -41.00 -7.61
CA ARG A 9 13.65 -40.30 -7.35
C ARG A 9 14.35 -39.55 -8.48
N LEU A 10 14.61 -38.25 -8.17
CA LEU A 10 15.96 -37.66 -8.40
C LEU A 10 16.23 -36.59 -7.33
N ALA A 11 16.92 -37.00 -6.29
CA ALA A 11 17.62 -36.14 -5.37
C ALA A 11 18.92 -35.67 -6.06
N LYS A 12 19.13 -34.36 -6.21
CA LYS A 12 20.44 -33.78 -6.47
C LYS A 12 20.87 -32.95 -5.28
N SER A 13 21.87 -33.49 -4.61
CA SER A 13 22.72 -32.83 -3.63
C SER A 13 23.41 -31.60 -4.24
N CYS A 14 23.36 -30.47 -3.58
CA CYS A 14 24.29 -29.38 -3.77
C CYS A 14 24.89 -29.00 -2.41
N GLN A 15 26.21 -29.20 -2.32
CA GLN A 15 27.03 -28.83 -1.17
C GLN A 15 27.29 -27.32 -1.12
N PRO A 16 27.58 -26.74 0.07
CA PRO A 16 27.87 -25.33 0.21
C PRO A 16 29.34 -25.03 -0.15
N GLY A 17 29.53 -24.14 -1.13
CA GLY A 17 30.83 -23.57 -1.45
C GLY A 17 31.06 -22.26 -0.69
N LEU A 18 32.10 -22.26 0.14
CA LEU A 18 32.76 -21.08 0.68
C LEU A 18 33.25 -20.16 -0.46
N PHE A 19 32.91 -18.89 -0.38
CA PHE A 19 33.72 -17.85 -0.98
C PHE A 19 33.78 -16.62 -0.05
N ASP A 20 34.92 -16.56 0.62
CA ASP A 20 35.46 -15.36 1.25
C ASP A 20 36.23 -14.60 0.16
N THR A 21 35.93 -13.34 -0.07
CA THR A 21 36.91 -12.39 -0.61
C THR A 21 36.55 -10.95 -0.22
N ARG A 22 37.48 -10.41 0.53
CA ARG A 22 37.65 -9.04 0.96
C ARG A 22 37.69 -8.04 -0.19
N LEU A 23 37.19 -6.84 0.10
CA LEU A 23 37.46 -5.62 -0.65
C LEU A 23 38.92 -5.26 -0.71
N PRO A 24 39.34 -4.44 -1.69
CA PRO A 24 40.10 -3.29 -1.32
C PRO A 24 39.57 -1.96 -1.88
N ASN A 25 39.86 -0.95 -1.07
CA ASN A 25 39.75 0.48 -1.30
C ASN A 25 40.48 0.99 -2.53
N GLY A 26 39.95 2.09 -3.04
CA GLY A 26 40.74 3.20 -3.54
C GLY A 26 40.79 3.37 -5.05
N LEU A 27 40.24 4.46 -5.51
CA LEU A 27 41.00 5.49 -6.26
C LEU A 27 40.04 6.62 -6.68
N ARG A 28 40.39 7.79 -6.14
CA ARG A 28 39.95 9.11 -6.65
C ARG A 28 40.50 9.28 -8.07
N ARG A 29 39.72 9.90 -8.92
CA ARG A 29 40.19 10.78 -9.98
C ARG A 29 39.34 12.02 -10.00
N GLU A 30 40.03 13.09 -9.65
CA GLU A 30 39.70 14.48 -9.99
C GLU A 30 40.18 14.77 -11.41
N GLU A 31 39.76 15.90 -11.92
CA GLU A 31 40.06 16.60 -13.19
C GLU A 31 39.00 16.40 -14.25
N GLY A 32 38.45 17.41 -14.82
CA GLY A 32 38.68 18.87 -14.88
C GLY A 32 37.67 19.41 -15.87
N ASP A 33 37.12 20.47 -15.54
CA ASP A 33 36.95 21.78 -16.15
C ASP A 33 36.63 21.88 -17.65
N GLU A 34 35.80 22.83 -17.88
CA GLU A 34 35.57 23.75 -18.99
C GLU A 34 34.20 23.67 -19.69
N ARG A 35 33.37 24.62 -19.24
CA ARG A 35 32.59 25.63 -20.00
C ARG A 35 32.13 25.25 -21.41
N ASN A 36 30.81 25.19 -21.56
CA ASN A 36 30.16 25.90 -22.66
C ASN A 36 28.79 26.44 -22.21
N GLU A 37 28.77 27.74 -21.97
CA GLU A 37 27.53 28.53 -21.95
C GLU A 37 27.14 28.77 -23.43
N GLU A 38 25.98 28.28 -23.79
CA GLU A 38 25.15 28.95 -24.79
C GLU A 38 23.70 28.48 -24.67
N GLY A 39 22.86 29.47 -24.47
CA GLY A 39 21.48 29.45 -24.10
C GLY A 39 20.54 28.84 -25.12
N THR A 40 19.61 28.12 -24.56
CA THR A 40 18.24 28.13 -25.06
C THR A 40 17.31 28.14 -23.84
N HIS A 41 16.63 29.26 -23.66
CA HIS A 41 15.52 29.43 -22.71
C HIS A 41 14.39 28.45 -23.07
N GLY A 42 14.49 27.21 -22.59
CA GLY A 42 13.38 26.30 -22.43
C GLY A 42 12.90 26.40 -20.99
N SER A 43 11.90 27.23 -20.74
CA SER A 43 11.22 27.37 -19.47
C SER A 43 10.67 26.02 -19.01
N GLY A 44 11.49 25.19 -18.40
CA GLY A 44 11.08 24.04 -17.60
C GLY A 44 10.39 24.55 -16.33
N ARG A 45 9.10 24.90 -16.42
CA ARG A 45 8.26 25.21 -15.24
C ARG A 45 8.31 24.04 -14.27
N ARG A 46 8.92 24.24 -13.12
CA ARG A 46 8.90 23.29 -12.03
C ARG A 46 7.45 23.06 -11.61
N MET A 47 7.02 21.82 -11.48
CA MET A 47 5.64 21.44 -11.12
C MET A 47 5.17 21.97 -9.75
N SER A 48 5.99 22.70 -8.99
CA SER A 48 5.64 23.33 -7.72
C SER A 48 4.95 24.69 -7.87
N ASP A 49 5.06 25.34 -9.00
CA ASP A 49 4.60 26.73 -9.17
C ASP A 49 3.08 26.85 -9.41
N ASN A 50 2.38 25.74 -9.68
CA ASN A 50 0.95 25.72 -10.02
C ASN A 50 0.05 25.22 -8.86
N THR A 51 0.56 25.15 -7.61
CA THR A 51 -0.23 24.70 -6.47
C THR A 51 -0.59 25.85 -5.55
N PHE A 52 -1.89 26.01 -5.31
CA PHE A 52 -2.44 27.11 -4.55
C PHE A 52 -3.37 26.61 -3.44
N THR A 53 -3.68 27.48 -2.49
CA THR A 53 -4.75 27.27 -1.51
C THR A 53 -5.97 28.12 -1.85
N PRO A 54 -7.18 27.78 -1.36
CA PRO A 54 -8.35 28.62 -1.56
C PRO A 54 -8.12 30.05 -1.07
N GLY A 55 -8.55 31.02 -1.86
CA GLY A 55 -8.52 32.44 -1.51
C GLY A 55 -9.72 32.85 -0.64
N PRO A 56 -9.83 34.16 -0.31
CA PRO A 56 -10.92 34.69 0.51
C PRO A 56 -12.26 34.72 -0.22
N THR A 57 -12.27 34.77 -1.54
CA THR A 57 -13.49 34.75 -2.37
C THR A 57 -13.51 33.55 -3.31
N PRO A 58 -14.68 33.14 -3.82
CA PRO A 58 -14.81 31.93 -4.64
C PRO A 58 -13.87 31.86 -5.85
N ASN A 59 -13.58 32.98 -6.48
CA ASN A 59 -12.76 33.07 -7.71
C ASN A 59 -11.29 33.43 -7.42
N THR A 60 -10.86 33.39 -6.17
CA THR A 60 -9.48 33.70 -5.79
C THR A 60 -8.75 32.52 -5.23
N VAL A 61 -7.43 32.54 -5.40
CA VAL A 61 -6.50 31.56 -4.86
C VAL A 61 -5.36 32.26 -4.14
N ARG A 62 -4.72 31.58 -3.22
CA ARG A 62 -3.55 32.09 -2.49
C ARG A 62 -2.32 31.27 -2.86
N SER A 63 -1.28 31.95 -3.31
CA SER A 63 0.03 31.36 -3.59
C SER A 63 0.76 30.94 -2.31
N ALA A 64 1.85 30.22 -2.45
CA ALA A 64 2.74 29.86 -1.33
C ALA A 64 3.29 31.09 -0.59
N ASP A 65 3.53 32.18 -1.31
CA ASP A 65 4.00 33.47 -0.79
C ASP A 65 2.91 34.31 -0.12
N GLY A 66 1.68 33.77 -0.03
CA GLY A 66 0.53 34.46 0.58
C GLY A 66 -0.17 35.47 -0.31
N LYS A 67 0.27 35.67 -1.57
CA LYS A 67 -0.39 36.58 -2.52
C LYS A 67 -1.73 36.01 -2.94
N VAL A 68 -2.75 36.87 -3.00
CA VAL A 68 -4.07 36.52 -3.51
C VAL A 68 -4.09 36.84 -5.01
N LEU A 69 -4.47 35.84 -5.81
CA LEU A 69 -4.60 35.91 -7.25
C LEU A 69 -6.05 35.66 -7.62
N SER A 70 -6.60 36.41 -8.57
CA SER A 70 -7.90 36.12 -9.18
C SER A 70 -7.72 35.13 -10.31
N ALA A 71 -8.62 34.15 -10.40
CA ALA A 71 -8.67 33.26 -11.56
C ALA A 71 -8.99 34.10 -12.83
N PRO A 72 -8.39 33.75 -13.98
CA PRO A 72 -8.78 34.38 -15.26
C PRO A 72 -10.28 34.21 -15.53
N GLU A 73 -10.88 35.12 -16.25
CA GLU A 73 -12.33 35.18 -16.46
C GLU A 73 -12.89 33.96 -17.22
N ASP A 74 -12.07 33.35 -18.09
CA ASP A 74 -12.42 32.17 -18.88
C ASP A 74 -12.13 30.85 -18.14
N TRP A 75 -11.60 30.90 -16.90
CA TRP A 75 -11.27 29.69 -16.14
C TRP A 75 -12.42 29.30 -15.21
N ILE A 76 -12.60 27.98 -15.08
CA ILE A 76 -13.56 27.41 -14.13
C ILE A 76 -12.87 26.45 -13.17
N LEU A 77 -13.41 26.33 -11.97
CA LEU A 77 -12.95 25.34 -11.00
C LEU A 77 -13.60 23.98 -11.28
N PHE A 78 -12.80 23.05 -11.72
CA PHE A 78 -13.19 21.67 -11.92
C PHE A 78 -13.00 20.90 -10.60
N PRO A 79 -14.07 20.31 -10.00
CA PRO A 79 -13.99 19.61 -8.72
C PRO A 79 -13.22 18.29 -8.83
N PRO A 80 -12.65 17.77 -7.71
CA PRO A 80 -12.02 16.46 -7.69
C PRO A 80 -13.07 15.36 -7.85
N GLY A 81 -12.67 14.24 -8.49
CA GLY A 81 -13.55 13.05 -8.68
C GLY A 81 -13.19 12.27 -9.94
N ASP A 82 -12.98 12.95 -11.07
CA ASP A 82 -12.53 12.29 -12.30
C ASP A 82 -11.02 12.43 -12.48
N ALA A 83 -10.29 11.35 -12.14
CA ALA A 83 -8.83 11.32 -12.24
C ALA A 83 -8.32 11.35 -13.69
N ALA A 84 -9.09 10.82 -14.66
CA ALA A 84 -8.71 10.82 -16.07
C ALA A 84 -8.83 12.22 -16.64
N LEU A 85 -9.97 12.90 -16.40
CA LEU A 85 -10.19 14.28 -16.79
C LEU A 85 -9.14 15.20 -16.15
N THR A 86 -8.93 15.09 -14.83
CA THR A 86 -7.93 15.89 -14.11
C THR A 86 -6.53 15.75 -14.71
N ARG A 87 -6.12 14.53 -15.07
CA ARG A 87 -4.79 14.29 -15.66
C ARG A 87 -4.66 14.91 -17.04
N ARG A 88 -5.67 14.73 -17.89
CA ARG A 88 -5.66 15.28 -19.25
C ARG A 88 -5.73 16.81 -19.26
N VAL A 89 -6.54 17.43 -18.40
CA VAL A 89 -6.60 18.87 -18.25
C VAL A 89 -5.24 19.44 -17.82
N LYS A 90 -4.60 18.82 -16.83
CA LYS A 90 -3.25 19.23 -16.40
C LYS A 90 -2.18 19.06 -17.49
N ALA A 91 -2.33 18.08 -18.36
CA ALA A 91 -1.40 17.84 -19.46
C ALA A 91 -1.65 18.76 -20.66
N ALA A 92 -2.87 19.33 -20.79
CA ALA A 92 -3.27 20.12 -21.94
C ALA A 92 -2.76 21.58 -21.91
N GLY A 93 -2.35 22.07 -20.76
CA GLY A 93 -1.83 23.44 -20.66
C GLY A 93 -1.90 24.06 -19.28
N ASP A 94 -2.11 25.36 -19.25
CA ASP A 94 -2.13 26.15 -18.03
C ASP A 94 -3.27 25.71 -17.10
N HIS A 95 -2.92 25.54 -15.83
CA HIS A 95 -3.86 25.12 -14.79
C HIS A 95 -3.34 25.47 -13.40
N TRP A 96 -4.25 25.65 -12.43
CA TRP A 96 -3.93 25.80 -11.02
C TRP A 96 -4.51 24.66 -10.20
N VAL A 97 -3.70 24.00 -9.41
CA VAL A 97 -4.13 22.92 -8.51
C VAL A 97 -4.48 23.51 -7.16
N ILE A 98 -5.71 23.31 -6.71
CA ILE A 98 -6.16 23.83 -5.43
C ILE A 98 -6.12 22.73 -4.37
N THR A 99 -5.37 23.00 -3.31
CA THR A 99 -5.23 22.09 -2.19
C THR A 99 -5.55 22.80 -0.87
N GLU A 100 -6.16 22.08 0.06
CA GLU A 100 -6.48 22.59 1.40
C GLU A 100 -5.91 21.64 2.44
N LYS A 101 -5.14 22.19 3.38
CA LYS A 101 -4.62 21.43 4.52
C LYS A 101 -5.63 21.47 5.67
N ARG A 102 -6.11 20.30 6.08
CA ARG A 102 -6.97 20.12 7.27
C ARG A 102 -6.27 19.20 8.26
N GLY A 103 -5.79 19.76 9.34
CA GLY A 103 -4.95 19.06 10.30
C GLY A 103 -3.66 18.53 9.65
N ARG A 104 -3.47 17.21 9.68
CA ARG A 104 -2.29 16.54 9.08
C ARG A 104 -2.50 16.10 7.62
N LYS A 105 -3.70 16.25 7.07
CA LYS A 105 -4.05 15.78 5.73
C LYS A 105 -4.19 16.95 4.77
N VAL A 106 -3.80 16.71 3.50
CA VAL A 106 -3.98 17.64 2.39
C VAL A 106 -5.09 17.09 1.49
N PHE A 107 -6.08 17.91 1.22
CA PHE A 107 -7.23 17.56 0.38
C PHE A 107 -7.16 18.35 -0.93
N SER A 108 -7.45 17.70 -2.05
CA SER A 108 -7.65 18.39 -3.32
C SER A 108 -9.03 19.06 -3.32
N ARG A 109 -9.07 20.33 -3.70
CA ARG A 109 -10.32 21.10 -3.88
C ARG A 109 -10.73 21.19 -5.34
N GLY A 110 -9.81 20.90 -6.25
CA GLY A 110 -10.05 20.90 -7.68
C GLY A 110 -8.89 21.48 -8.48
N VAL A 111 -9.17 21.75 -9.72
CA VAL A 111 -8.23 22.35 -10.67
C VAL A 111 -8.93 23.50 -11.39
N TRP A 112 -8.32 24.68 -11.38
CA TRP A 112 -8.69 25.76 -12.26
C TRP A 112 -8.02 25.58 -13.61
N ALA A 113 -8.77 25.72 -14.69
CA ALA A 113 -8.25 25.69 -16.05
C ALA A 113 -9.26 26.38 -17.00
N PRO A 114 -8.87 26.74 -18.24
CA PRO A 114 -9.79 27.31 -19.22
C PRO A 114 -11.03 26.41 -19.42
N ALA A 115 -12.21 27.00 -19.39
CA ALA A 115 -13.49 26.30 -19.55
C ALA A 115 -13.52 25.48 -20.85
N SER A 116 -13.07 26.09 -21.94
CA SER A 116 -12.99 25.45 -23.27
C SER A 116 -12.14 24.19 -23.28
N THR A 117 -11.00 24.20 -22.57
CA THR A 117 -10.12 23.04 -22.43
C THR A 117 -10.79 21.92 -21.65
N ILE A 118 -11.46 22.26 -20.53
CA ILE A 118 -12.17 21.25 -19.70
C ILE A 118 -13.31 20.63 -20.51
N ASP A 119 -14.11 21.42 -21.21
CA ASP A 119 -15.28 20.93 -21.96
C ASP A 119 -14.86 20.09 -23.15
N ARG A 120 -13.84 20.48 -23.89
CA ARG A 120 -13.26 19.68 -24.98
C ARG A 120 -12.79 18.32 -24.47
N ILE A 121 -11.98 18.29 -23.41
CA ILE A 121 -11.45 17.03 -22.86
C ILE A 121 -12.56 16.17 -22.26
N ARG A 122 -13.59 16.77 -21.68
CA ARG A 122 -14.76 16.05 -21.17
C ARG A 122 -15.50 15.35 -22.30
N ALA A 123 -15.76 16.05 -23.41
CA ALA A 123 -16.40 15.48 -24.59
C ALA A 123 -15.57 14.34 -25.19
N GLU A 124 -14.25 14.49 -25.33
CA GLU A 124 -13.35 13.45 -25.80
C GLU A 124 -13.39 12.20 -24.90
N LEU A 125 -13.36 12.40 -23.58
CA LEU A 125 -13.44 11.30 -22.62
C LEU A 125 -14.81 10.59 -22.63
N GLU A 126 -15.88 11.33 -22.80
CA GLU A 126 -17.23 10.78 -22.90
C GLU A 126 -17.38 9.92 -24.17
N ALA A 127 -16.91 10.45 -25.32
CA ALA A 127 -16.84 9.71 -26.56
C ALA A 127 -15.98 8.42 -26.43
N GLU A 128 -14.82 8.50 -25.78
CA GLU A 128 -13.99 7.31 -25.51
C GLU A 128 -14.70 6.29 -24.61
N ARG A 129 -15.35 6.76 -23.53
CA ARG A 129 -16.04 5.91 -22.56
C ARG A 129 -17.30 5.24 -23.11
N SER A 130 -17.92 5.82 -24.13
CA SER A 130 -19.09 5.24 -24.82
C SER A 130 -18.73 4.11 -25.77
N THR A 131 -17.43 3.91 -26.07
CA THR A 131 -17.00 2.87 -27.00
C THR A 131 -17.08 1.46 -26.38
N GLU A 132 -17.45 0.48 -27.20
CA GLU A 132 -17.45 -0.93 -26.81
C GLU A 132 -16.03 -1.41 -26.38
N SER A 133 -15.00 -0.91 -27.04
CA SER A 133 -13.60 -1.22 -26.71
C SER A 133 -13.22 -0.76 -25.30
N PHE A 134 -13.72 0.40 -24.86
CA PHE A 134 -13.52 0.88 -23.48
C PHE A 134 -14.23 -0.03 -22.48
N ALA A 135 -15.47 -0.44 -22.77
CA ALA A 135 -16.22 -1.37 -21.93
C ALA A 135 -15.49 -2.72 -21.79
N LYS A 136 -15.02 -3.29 -22.90
CA LYS A 136 -14.22 -4.53 -22.90
C LYS A 136 -12.92 -4.39 -22.08
N ARG A 137 -12.18 -3.31 -22.27
CA ARG A 137 -10.95 -3.02 -21.45
C ARG A 137 -11.27 -2.95 -19.97
N LYS A 138 -12.35 -2.25 -19.59
CA LYS A 138 -12.77 -2.12 -18.19
C LYS A 138 -13.03 -3.47 -17.53
N VAL A 139 -13.72 -4.38 -18.24
CA VAL A 139 -13.98 -5.75 -17.78
C VAL A 139 -12.69 -6.54 -17.65
N THR A 140 -11.82 -6.51 -18.66
CA THR A 140 -10.52 -7.20 -18.63
C THR A 140 -9.63 -6.70 -17.49
N ASP A 141 -9.56 -5.37 -17.29
CA ASP A 141 -8.78 -4.78 -16.20
C ASP A 141 -9.37 -5.11 -14.82
N ALA A 142 -10.70 -5.22 -14.70
CA ALA A 142 -11.34 -5.68 -13.47
C ALA A 142 -10.94 -7.13 -13.17
N LYS A 143 -11.09 -8.03 -14.15
CA LYS A 143 -10.71 -9.44 -14.01
C LYS A 143 -9.23 -9.61 -13.66
N ARG A 144 -8.33 -8.87 -14.34
CA ARG A 144 -6.89 -8.88 -14.01
C ARG A 144 -6.63 -8.46 -12.58
N ARG A 145 -7.32 -7.41 -12.08
CA ARG A 145 -7.16 -6.96 -10.69
C ARG A 145 -7.65 -8.01 -9.68
N GLU A 146 -8.74 -8.71 -10.00
CA GLU A 146 -9.26 -9.81 -9.18
C GLU A 146 -8.27 -10.98 -9.12
N THR A 147 -7.71 -11.39 -10.28
CA THR A 147 -6.68 -12.44 -10.33
C THR A 147 -5.46 -12.07 -9.47
N VAL A 148 -4.89 -10.88 -9.68
CA VAL A 148 -3.73 -10.40 -8.89
C VAL A 148 -4.05 -10.30 -7.40
N GLN A 149 -5.30 -9.94 -7.05
CA GLN A 149 -5.73 -9.91 -5.66
C GLN A 149 -5.84 -11.33 -5.08
N ALA A 150 -6.38 -12.29 -5.83
CA ALA A 150 -6.49 -13.68 -5.38
C ALA A 150 -5.12 -14.32 -5.17
N GLU A 151 -4.21 -14.18 -6.14
CA GLU A 151 -2.82 -14.64 -6.02
C GLU A 151 -2.14 -14.05 -4.78
N TYR A 152 -2.32 -12.74 -4.56
CA TYR A 152 -1.76 -12.08 -3.38
C TYR A 152 -2.31 -12.63 -2.06
N VAL A 153 -3.61 -12.96 -2.00
CA VAL A 153 -4.23 -13.55 -0.80
C VAL A 153 -3.66 -14.95 -0.53
N GLU A 154 -3.47 -15.75 -1.57
CA GLU A 154 -2.87 -17.08 -1.45
C GLU A 154 -1.41 -17.02 -0.98
N ASP A 155 -0.59 -16.17 -1.59
CA ASP A 155 0.81 -15.93 -1.17
C ASP A 155 0.88 -15.50 0.30
N PHE A 156 0.00 -14.56 0.68
CA PHE A 156 -0.05 -14.07 2.05
C PHE A 156 -0.49 -15.15 3.04
N LEU A 157 -1.48 -15.97 2.67
CA LEU A 157 -1.93 -17.10 3.48
C LEU A 157 -0.81 -18.14 3.67
N GLY A 158 -0.07 -18.44 2.60
CA GLY A 158 1.11 -19.30 2.66
C GLY A 158 2.19 -18.77 3.62
N ALA A 159 2.48 -17.46 3.54
CA ALA A 159 3.42 -16.82 4.45
C ALA A 159 2.95 -16.84 5.91
N VAL A 160 1.64 -16.67 6.15
CA VAL A 160 1.06 -16.79 7.50
C VAL A 160 1.23 -18.24 8.03
N LEU A 161 0.92 -19.25 7.23
CA LEU A 161 1.10 -20.65 7.64
C LEU A 161 2.57 -20.97 7.95
N THR A 162 3.50 -20.47 7.15
CA THR A 162 4.95 -20.60 7.37
C THR A 162 5.37 -19.93 8.68
N PHE A 163 4.88 -18.73 8.97
CA PHE A 163 5.15 -18.05 10.24
C PHE A 163 4.56 -18.80 11.45
N LEU A 164 3.35 -19.33 11.33
CA LEU A 164 2.71 -20.08 12.41
C LEU A 164 3.52 -21.30 12.78
N ALA A 165 3.99 -22.09 11.80
CA ALA A 165 4.82 -23.27 11.96
C ALA A 165 4.29 -24.23 13.08
N PHE A 166 2.97 -24.42 13.16
CA PHE A 166 2.36 -25.24 14.19
C PHE A 166 2.71 -26.72 14.00
N HIS A 167 2.80 -27.44 15.09
CA HIS A 167 2.95 -28.90 15.07
C HIS A 167 1.79 -29.56 14.28
N SER A 168 2.06 -30.71 13.66
CA SER A 168 1.09 -31.41 12.80
C SER A 168 -0.25 -31.73 13.48
N SER A 169 -0.27 -31.92 14.79
CA SER A 169 -1.51 -32.09 15.57
C SER A 169 -2.42 -30.87 15.60
N HIS A 170 -1.94 -29.69 15.16
CA HIS A 170 -2.67 -28.43 15.17
C HIS A 170 -2.84 -27.83 13.76
N THR A 171 -2.66 -28.64 12.70
CA THR A 171 -2.74 -28.19 11.31
C THR A 171 -4.08 -27.52 10.98
N GLU A 172 -5.20 -28.09 11.41
CA GLU A 172 -6.52 -27.51 11.18
C GLU A 172 -6.67 -26.13 11.85
N LEU A 173 -6.20 -26.01 13.08
CA LEU A 173 -6.21 -24.73 13.79
C LEU A 173 -5.33 -23.68 13.10
N ALA A 174 -4.15 -24.09 12.61
CA ALA A 174 -3.27 -23.21 11.84
C ALA A 174 -3.96 -22.70 10.58
N GLN A 175 -4.64 -23.57 9.83
CA GLN A 175 -5.39 -23.18 8.62
C GLN A 175 -6.54 -22.21 8.93
N ARG A 176 -7.30 -22.47 10.00
CA ARG A 176 -8.39 -21.57 10.44
C ARG A 176 -7.85 -20.21 10.83
N LEU A 177 -6.77 -20.16 11.61
CA LEU A 177 -6.12 -18.91 12.00
C LEU A 177 -5.57 -18.17 10.78
N ALA A 178 -4.89 -18.86 9.87
CA ALA A 178 -4.32 -18.25 8.68
C ALA A 178 -5.40 -17.61 7.79
N ARG A 179 -6.54 -18.29 7.60
CA ARG A 179 -7.69 -17.73 6.87
C ARG A 179 -8.26 -16.50 7.58
N ALA A 180 -8.51 -16.58 8.89
CA ALA A 180 -9.04 -15.45 9.66
C ALA A 180 -8.12 -14.22 9.61
N VAL A 181 -6.80 -14.43 9.66
CA VAL A 181 -5.81 -13.35 9.52
C VAL A 181 -5.80 -12.79 8.10
N ALA A 182 -5.83 -13.64 7.08
CA ALA A 182 -5.85 -13.21 5.68
C ALA A 182 -7.13 -12.41 5.37
N ASP A 183 -8.29 -12.90 5.77
CA ASP A 183 -9.58 -12.23 5.56
C ASP A 183 -9.64 -10.85 6.23
N HIS A 184 -8.99 -10.70 7.38
CA HIS A 184 -8.92 -9.42 8.08
C HIS A 184 -7.90 -8.46 7.45
N ALA A 185 -6.76 -8.96 6.99
CA ALA A 185 -5.61 -8.15 6.64
C ALA A 185 -5.52 -7.78 5.15
N THR A 186 -6.07 -8.61 4.24
CA THR A 186 -5.87 -8.46 2.78
C THR A 186 -6.92 -7.64 2.02
N PRO A 187 -8.10 -7.25 2.54
CA PRO A 187 -9.07 -6.49 1.77
C PRO A 187 -8.49 -5.22 1.17
N VAL A 188 -8.92 -4.90 -0.06
CA VAL A 188 -8.50 -3.68 -0.75
C VAL A 188 -8.94 -2.45 0.06
N GLY A 189 -7.98 -1.56 0.35
CA GLY A 189 -8.27 -0.35 1.13
C GLY A 189 -8.25 -0.53 2.65
N SER A 190 -7.94 -1.73 3.16
CA SER A 190 -7.85 -1.99 4.60
C SER A 190 -6.83 -1.12 5.34
N GLY A 191 -5.85 -0.54 4.63
CA GLY A 191 -4.77 0.25 5.25
C GLY A 191 -3.86 -0.54 6.18
N THR A 192 -3.96 -1.87 6.17
CA THR A 192 -3.18 -2.76 7.01
C THR A 192 -1.74 -2.92 6.53
N VAL A 193 -0.86 -3.39 7.42
CA VAL A 193 0.54 -3.68 7.09
C VAL A 193 0.66 -4.76 6.01
N ALA A 194 -0.31 -5.66 5.89
CA ALA A 194 -0.33 -6.71 4.87
C ALA A 194 -0.22 -6.18 3.43
N ARG A 195 -0.70 -4.98 3.15
CA ARG A 195 -0.72 -4.42 1.80
C ARG A 195 0.48 -3.54 1.44
N THR A 196 1.36 -3.24 2.37
CA THR A 196 2.56 -2.45 2.05
C THR A 196 3.57 -3.29 1.26
N LYS A 197 4.15 -2.72 0.22
CA LYS A 197 5.23 -3.36 -0.55
C LYS A 197 6.64 -3.02 -0.02
N ARG A 198 6.73 -2.26 1.09
CA ARG A 198 8.00 -1.77 1.63
C ARG A 198 8.74 -2.79 2.50
N ILE A 199 8.02 -3.81 2.98
CA ILE A 199 8.55 -4.87 3.83
C ILE A 199 8.22 -6.23 3.21
N PRO A 200 9.05 -7.27 3.42
CA PRO A 200 8.81 -8.64 2.93
C PRO A 200 7.46 -9.20 3.36
N VAL A 201 6.95 -10.18 2.62
CA VAL A 201 5.64 -10.79 2.91
C VAL A 201 5.65 -11.53 4.25
N GLU A 202 6.76 -12.13 4.63
CA GLU A 202 6.99 -12.85 5.86
C GLU A 202 6.84 -11.93 7.09
N GLU A 203 7.50 -10.77 7.08
CA GLU A 203 7.38 -9.76 8.14
C GLU A 203 5.97 -9.18 8.22
N ARG A 204 5.29 -9.05 7.06
CA ARG A 204 3.89 -8.62 7.01
C ARG A 204 2.96 -9.67 7.62
N ALA A 205 3.21 -10.95 7.35
CA ALA A 205 2.46 -12.08 7.90
C ALA A 205 2.58 -12.12 9.43
N GLU A 206 3.80 -12.06 9.96
CA GLU A 206 4.05 -11.97 11.40
C GLU A 206 3.29 -10.79 12.02
N ALA A 207 3.49 -9.58 11.48
CA ALA A 207 2.84 -8.38 12.01
C ALA A 207 1.31 -8.48 11.98
N ALA A 208 0.73 -9.11 10.95
CA ALA A 208 -0.71 -9.31 10.83
C ALA A 208 -1.24 -10.33 11.84
N VAL A 209 -0.55 -11.47 12.03
CA VAL A 209 -0.91 -12.47 13.04
C VAL A 209 -0.89 -11.86 14.44
N ILE A 210 0.17 -11.17 14.80
CA ILE A 210 0.31 -10.52 16.11
C ILE A 210 -0.74 -9.42 16.31
N ALA A 211 -1.06 -8.67 15.25
CA ALA A 211 -2.13 -7.67 15.30
C ALA A 211 -3.49 -8.33 15.49
N TRP A 212 -3.83 -9.36 14.72
CA TRP A 212 -5.07 -10.12 14.82
C TRP A 212 -5.23 -10.72 16.21
N MET A 213 -4.22 -11.42 16.72
CA MET A 213 -4.24 -12.00 18.06
C MET A 213 -4.48 -10.96 19.14
N ARG A 214 -3.83 -9.81 19.06
CA ARG A 214 -4.02 -8.72 20.01
C ARG A 214 -5.48 -8.28 20.08
N HIS A 215 -6.17 -8.19 18.95
CA HIS A 215 -7.57 -7.76 18.91
C HIS A 215 -8.55 -8.88 19.28
N GLN A 216 -8.29 -10.11 18.83
CA GLN A 216 -9.24 -11.22 18.98
C GLN A 216 -9.04 -12.06 20.26
N THR A 217 -7.82 -12.12 20.79
CA THR A 217 -7.51 -12.98 21.93
C THR A 217 -7.30 -12.18 23.24
N THR A 218 -7.40 -10.86 23.20
CA THR A 218 -7.21 -10.01 24.37
C THR A 218 -8.28 -8.91 24.43
N ALA A 219 -8.42 -8.27 25.57
CA ALA A 219 -9.33 -7.13 25.74
C ALA A 219 -8.70 -5.79 25.26
N TYR A 220 -7.79 -5.81 24.28
CA TYR A 220 -7.06 -4.61 23.87
C TYR A 220 -7.97 -3.46 23.41
N ASP A 221 -9.06 -3.77 22.72
CA ASP A 221 -9.97 -2.74 22.16
C ASP A 221 -10.81 -2.03 23.25
N SER A 222 -11.09 -2.73 24.35
CA SER A 222 -11.81 -2.18 25.52
C SER A 222 -10.88 -1.72 26.65
N MET A 223 -9.55 -1.87 26.48
CA MET A 223 -8.56 -1.56 27.50
C MET A 223 -8.39 -0.04 27.69
N ALA A 224 -8.61 0.45 28.92
CA ALA A 224 -8.35 1.81 29.30
C ALA A 224 -6.84 2.07 29.42
N ILE A 225 -6.20 2.56 28.34
CA ILE A 225 -4.77 2.87 28.33
C ILE A 225 -4.59 4.37 28.56
N GLN A 226 -3.81 4.72 29.57
CA GLN A 226 -3.47 6.11 29.89
C GLN A 226 -2.89 6.84 28.66
N ARG A 227 -3.28 8.10 28.45
CA ARG A 227 -2.85 8.95 27.32
C ARG A 227 -1.43 9.51 27.52
N VAL A 228 -0.52 8.73 28.09
CA VAL A 228 0.90 9.07 28.28
C VAL A 228 1.70 8.63 27.07
N LYS A 229 2.66 9.46 26.64
CA LYS A 229 3.55 9.17 25.50
C LYS A 229 4.27 7.84 25.72
N GLY A 230 4.15 6.93 24.76
CA GLY A 230 4.82 5.61 24.81
C GLY A 230 3.96 4.48 25.46
N LYS A 231 3.01 4.78 26.35
CA LYS A 231 2.26 3.77 27.08
C LYS A 231 1.51 2.77 26.19
N ARG A 232 0.86 3.25 25.12
CA ARG A 232 0.24 2.36 24.12
C ARG A 232 1.24 1.45 23.42
N ARG A 233 2.48 1.90 23.21
CA ARG A 233 3.53 1.08 22.60
C ARG A 233 3.97 -0.01 23.56
N GLU A 234 4.12 0.31 24.83
CA GLU A 234 4.46 -0.64 25.88
C GLU A 234 3.42 -1.76 26.00
N VAL A 235 2.13 -1.41 26.08
CA VAL A 235 1.03 -2.37 26.12
C VAL A 235 1.04 -3.27 24.88
N ARG A 236 1.23 -2.73 23.67
CA ARG A 236 1.31 -3.54 22.45
C ARG A 236 2.49 -4.50 22.46
N ARG A 237 3.65 -4.10 22.98
CA ARG A 237 4.82 -4.99 23.12
C ARG A 237 4.56 -6.12 24.12
N MET A 238 3.92 -5.81 25.24
CA MET A 238 3.54 -6.82 26.22
C MET A 238 2.58 -7.85 25.61
N LEU A 239 1.53 -7.39 24.91
CA LEU A 239 0.56 -8.28 24.26
C LEU A 239 1.18 -9.08 23.11
N ALA A 240 2.13 -8.49 22.38
CA ALA A 240 2.87 -9.22 21.34
C ALA A 240 3.68 -10.38 21.94
N ARG A 241 4.42 -10.14 23.03
CA ARG A 241 5.15 -11.22 23.73
C ARG A 241 4.22 -12.34 24.15
N ARG A 242 3.08 -12.01 24.76
CA ARG A 242 2.06 -12.99 25.16
C ARG A 242 1.51 -13.77 23.95
N SER A 243 1.33 -13.12 22.80
CA SER A 243 0.93 -13.78 21.56
C SER A 243 2.00 -14.77 21.09
N HIS A 244 3.28 -14.38 21.10
CA HIS A 244 4.38 -15.28 20.74
C HIS A 244 4.48 -16.50 21.68
N GLU A 245 4.36 -16.30 22.98
CA GLU A 245 4.37 -17.38 23.97
C GLU A 245 3.23 -18.39 23.71
N LEU A 246 2.04 -17.90 23.38
CA LEU A 246 0.91 -18.74 23.03
C LEU A 246 1.15 -19.52 21.73
N LEU A 247 1.65 -18.86 20.67
CA LEU A 247 1.99 -19.53 19.41
C LEU A 247 3.07 -20.59 19.59
N GLU A 248 4.05 -20.35 20.46
CA GLU A 248 5.13 -21.28 20.74
C GLU A 248 4.63 -22.59 21.37
N SER A 249 3.57 -22.56 22.17
CA SER A 249 2.94 -23.77 22.70
C SER A 249 2.37 -24.66 21.59
N TYR A 250 1.77 -24.04 20.56
CA TYR A 250 1.25 -24.76 19.39
C TYR A 250 2.34 -25.28 18.45
N ARG A 251 3.46 -24.55 18.33
CA ARG A 251 4.65 -25.03 17.60
C ARG A 251 5.24 -26.30 18.20
N ARG A 252 5.30 -26.34 19.53
CA ARG A 252 5.81 -27.50 20.26
C ARG A 252 4.83 -28.70 20.36
N GLY A 253 3.61 -28.55 19.86
CA GLY A 253 2.60 -29.59 19.93
C GLY A 253 2.06 -29.84 21.36
N THR A 254 2.29 -28.94 22.30
CA THR A 254 1.76 -29.06 23.65
C THR A 254 0.24 -28.92 23.62
N ALA A 255 -0.46 -29.78 24.41
CA ALA A 255 -1.91 -29.68 24.52
C ALA A 255 -2.31 -28.32 25.04
N ALA A 256 -3.02 -27.54 24.18
CA ALA A 256 -3.52 -26.26 24.60
C ALA A 256 -4.67 -26.43 25.62
N PRO A 257 -4.75 -25.61 26.67
CA PRO A 257 -5.84 -25.63 27.62
C PRO A 257 -7.20 -25.55 26.89
N GLN A 258 -8.25 -26.17 27.44
CA GLN A 258 -9.61 -26.06 26.88
C GLN A 258 -10.08 -24.60 26.79
N GLU A 259 -9.66 -23.78 27.75
CA GLU A 259 -9.95 -22.32 27.84
C GLU A 259 -8.98 -21.45 27.02
N CYS A 260 -8.28 -22.01 26.01
CA CYS A 260 -7.33 -21.24 25.24
C CYS A 260 -7.99 -20.07 24.48
N PRO A 261 -7.52 -18.82 24.69
CA PRO A 261 -8.09 -17.65 24.02
C PRO A 261 -8.09 -17.74 22.49
N LEU A 262 -7.07 -18.39 21.90
CA LEU A 262 -6.99 -18.57 20.46
C LEU A 262 -8.10 -19.49 19.94
N ARG A 263 -8.35 -20.61 20.63
CA ARG A 263 -9.45 -21.51 20.27
C ARG A 263 -10.81 -20.84 20.39
N LYS A 264 -11.04 -20.06 21.46
CA LYS A 264 -12.27 -19.28 21.66
C LYS A 264 -12.47 -18.24 20.54
N ALA A 265 -11.40 -17.58 20.11
CA ALA A 265 -11.47 -16.56 19.07
C ALA A 265 -11.74 -17.14 17.67
N LEU A 266 -11.50 -18.43 17.48
CA LEU A 266 -11.72 -19.15 16.23
C LEU A 266 -12.94 -20.09 16.27
N ALA A 267 -13.64 -20.20 17.39
CA ALA A 267 -14.87 -20.99 17.48
C ALA A 267 -15.99 -20.32 16.70
#